data_13a402fd86fa88e8b98a7d1c63f519ea
#
_entry.id   13a402fd86fa88e8b98a7d1c63f519ea
#
_cell.length_a   1.000
_cell.length_b   1.000
_cell.length_c   1.000
_cell.angle_alpha   90.00
_cell.angle_beta   90.00
_cell.angle_gamma   90.00
#
_symmetry.space_group_name_H-M   'P 1'
#
loop_
_entity.id
_entity.type
_entity.pdbx_description
1 polymer ?
#
loop_
_entity_poly.entity_id
_entity_poly.type
_entity_poly.pdbx_seq_one_letter_code
_entity_poly.pdbx_strand_id
1 'polypeptide(L)'
;MRRIILAAVTAAVVSACSSIDCPVQNSVYTNYALYKADGGVDTLRDTLSVLTPTASGRDTLVFNRGVGLTAFSLPISYVNPCDTFYFGLKPQGDNTEWIIDRVLVNKTNTPRFESVDCQVAYFHTITSVETSHFFIDSIVINNPNVDYDTERKHFRIYFSKR
;
A
#
# COMPACT_ATOMS: atom_id res chain seq x y z
N MET A 1 -17.03 -57.56 -13.17
CA MET A 1 -16.68 -56.45 -14.06
C MET A 1 -17.60 -55.23 -13.91
N ARG A 2 -18.92 -55.33 -14.05
CA ARG A 2 -19.86 -54.20 -13.91
C ARG A 2 -19.77 -53.46 -12.58
N ARG A 3 -19.54 -54.14 -11.42
CA ARG A 3 -19.41 -53.52 -10.11
C ARG A 3 -18.07 -52.76 -9.91
N ILE A 4 -17.00 -53.23 -10.58
CA ILE A 4 -15.68 -52.58 -10.55
C ILE A 4 -15.69 -51.31 -11.38
N ILE A 5 -16.40 -51.31 -12.51
CA ILE A 5 -16.55 -50.13 -13.35
C ILE A 5 -17.36 -49.05 -12.63
N LEU A 6 -18.42 -49.40 -11.91
CA LEU A 6 -19.20 -48.43 -11.11
C LEU A 6 -18.36 -47.83 -9.98
N ALA A 7 -17.52 -48.60 -9.30
CA ALA A 7 -16.64 -48.09 -8.24
C ALA A 7 -15.53 -47.18 -8.81
N ALA A 8 -15.02 -47.45 -9.98
CA ALA A 8 -14.02 -46.59 -10.65
C ALA A 8 -14.61 -45.27 -11.13
N VAL A 9 -15.86 -45.26 -11.60
CA VAL A 9 -16.56 -44.01 -12.03
C VAL A 9 -16.92 -43.17 -10.82
N THR A 10 -17.35 -43.73 -9.69
CA THR A 10 -17.60 -42.96 -8.46
C THR A 10 -16.32 -42.37 -7.85
N ALA A 11 -15.18 -43.07 -7.91
CA ALA A 11 -13.90 -42.54 -7.45
C ALA A 11 -13.36 -41.38 -8.30
N ALA A 12 -13.64 -41.38 -9.60
CA ALA A 12 -13.22 -40.31 -10.52
C ALA A 12 -14.01 -38.99 -10.35
N VAL A 13 -15.24 -39.05 -9.81
CA VAL A 13 -16.08 -37.85 -9.62
C VAL A 13 -15.70 -37.07 -8.34
N VAL A 14 -15.04 -37.72 -7.38
CA VAL A 14 -14.69 -37.09 -6.10
C VAL A 14 -13.38 -36.28 -6.16
N SER A 15 -12.58 -36.44 -7.21
CA SER A 15 -11.29 -35.73 -7.38
C SER A 15 -11.41 -34.40 -8.17
N ALA A 16 -12.63 -33.97 -8.51
CA ALA A 16 -12.86 -32.73 -9.27
C ALA A 16 -13.09 -31.47 -8.37
N CYS A 17 -12.76 -31.51 -7.08
CA CYS A 17 -12.63 -30.28 -6.32
C CYS A 17 -11.32 -29.59 -6.66
N SER A 18 -11.33 -28.74 -7.69
CA SER A 18 -10.27 -27.74 -7.86
C SER A 18 -10.40 -26.75 -6.72
N SER A 19 -9.50 -26.78 -5.75
CA SER A 19 -9.35 -25.68 -4.80
C SER A 19 -8.94 -24.47 -5.59
N ILE A 20 -9.83 -23.50 -5.73
CA ILE A 20 -9.49 -22.19 -6.29
C ILE A 20 -8.74 -21.47 -5.18
N ASP A 21 -7.41 -21.36 -5.32
CA ASP A 21 -6.59 -20.59 -4.41
C ASP A 21 -6.85 -19.10 -4.68
N CYS A 22 -7.73 -18.49 -3.88
CA CYS A 22 -7.88 -17.04 -3.90
C CYS A 22 -6.60 -16.38 -3.38
N PRO A 23 -6.16 -15.26 -3.96
CA PRO A 23 -5.05 -14.49 -3.40
C PRO A 23 -5.31 -14.19 -1.92
N VAL A 24 -4.37 -14.55 -1.06
CA VAL A 24 -4.47 -14.36 0.40
C VAL A 24 -4.56 -12.87 0.76
N GLN A 25 -4.04 -12.00 -0.11
CA GLN A 25 -4.09 -10.55 0.05
C GLN A 25 -5.01 -9.93 -1.00
N ASN A 26 -6.20 -9.51 -0.56
CA ASN A 26 -7.09 -8.68 -1.39
C ASN A 26 -6.74 -7.19 -1.34
N SER A 27 -5.76 -6.82 -0.52
CA SER A 27 -5.31 -5.45 -0.33
C SER A 27 -3.98 -5.22 -1.01
N VAL A 28 -3.88 -4.15 -1.76
CA VAL A 28 -2.64 -3.67 -2.36
C VAL A 28 -2.09 -2.48 -1.56
N TYR A 29 -0.79 -2.24 -1.67
CA TYR A 29 -0.09 -1.20 -0.92
C TYR A 29 0.67 -0.30 -1.86
N THR A 30 0.74 0.99 -1.50
CA THR A 30 1.65 1.93 -2.13
C THR A 30 3.00 1.92 -1.42
N ASN A 31 4.09 1.80 -2.18
CA ASN A 31 5.44 1.73 -1.66
C ASN A 31 6.17 3.05 -1.90
N TYR A 32 6.70 3.60 -0.84
CA TYR A 32 7.45 4.86 -0.79
C TYR A 32 8.93 4.54 -0.57
N ALA A 33 9.79 5.01 -1.46
CA ALA A 33 11.24 4.86 -1.32
C ALA A 33 11.88 6.25 -1.12
N LEU A 34 12.83 6.33 -0.20
CA LEU A 34 13.46 7.58 0.20
C LEU A 34 14.72 7.83 -0.63
N TYR A 35 14.82 9.05 -1.15
CA TYR A 35 15.95 9.45 -1.98
C TYR A 35 16.51 10.80 -1.55
N LYS A 36 17.81 10.95 -1.75
CA LYS A 36 18.53 12.23 -1.67
C LYS A 36 18.40 12.98 -2.99
N ALA A 37 18.64 14.28 -2.95
CA ALA A 37 18.64 15.14 -4.15
C ALA A 37 19.65 14.69 -5.23
N ASP A 38 20.72 14.00 -4.85
CA ASP A 38 21.71 13.43 -5.77
C ASP A 38 21.27 12.11 -6.43
N GLY A 39 20.08 11.60 -6.08
CA GLY A 39 19.53 10.34 -6.58
C GLY A 39 19.94 9.10 -5.78
N GLY A 40 20.79 9.25 -4.77
CA GLY A 40 21.14 8.15 -3.86
C GLY A 40 19.99 7.80 -2.92
N VAL A 41 19.98 6.58 -2.39
CA VAL A 41 19.01 6.16 -1.36
C VAL A 41 19.26 6.98 -0.09
N ASP A 42 18.17 7.51 0.48
CA ASP A 42 18.21 8.20 1.77
C ASP A 42 17.76 7.30 2.91
N THR A 43 18.17 7.66 4.12
CA THR A 43 17.74 6.98 5.35
C THR A 43 17.17 8.00 6.32
N LEU A 44 15.88 7.90 6.56
CA LEU A 44 15.19 8.73 7.55
C LEU A 44 15.54 8.22 8.96
N ARG A 45 16.29 9.01 9.70
CA ARG A 45 16.70 8.68 11.08
C ARG A 45 15.66 9.12 12.12
N ASP A 46 14.88 10.13 11.79
CA ASP A 46 13.78 10.62 12.61
C ASP A 46 12.63 9.62 12.67
N THR A 47 11.75 9.78 13.64
CA THR A 47 10.59 8.88 13.78
C THR A 47 9.46 9.31 12.87
N LEU A 48 9.02 8.43 11.98
CA LEU A 48 7.87 8.63 11.09
C LEU A 48 6.66 7.88 11.59
N SER A 49 5.51 8.54 11.64
CA SER A 49 4.20 7.92 11.81
C SER A 49 3.25 8.47 10.75
N VAL A 50 2.32 7.65 10.25
CA VAL A 50 1.35 8.08 9.24
C VAL A 50 -0.05 7.75 9.71
N LEU A 51 -0.93 8.75 9.65
CA LEU A 51 -2.35 8.62 9.93
C LEU A 51 -3.16 8.86 8.66
N THR A 52 -4.38 8.33 8.64
CA THR A 52 -5.37 8.60 7.59
C THR A 52 -6.74 8.84 8.24
N PRO A 53 -7.56 9.78 7.74
CA PRO A 53 -8.90 9.98 8.25
C PRO A 53 -9.80 8.79 7.86
N THR A 54 -10.64 8.38 8.77
CA THR A 54 -11.67 7.37 8.54
C THR A 54 -13.02 8.02 8.19
N ALA A 55 -13.94 7.23 7.65
CA ALA A 55 -15.32 7.70 7.38
C ALA A 55 -16.05 8.19 8.65
N SER A 56 -15.63 7.76 9.84
CA SER A 56 -16.17 8.24 11.12
C SER A 56 -15.60 9.58 11.57
N GLY A 57 -14.70 10.21 10.80
CA GLY A 57 -14.06 11.48 11.11
C GLY A 57 -12.94 11.39 12.16
N ARG A 58 -12.51 10.16 12.53
CA ARG A 58 -11.35 9.94 13.41
C ARG A 58 -10.16 9.49 12.58
N ASP A 59 -8.98 9.94 12.95
CA ASP A 59 -7.75 9.50 12.32
C ASP A 59 -7.37 8.10 12.80
N THR A 60 -6.89 7.29 11.87
CA THR A 60 -6.38 5.94 12.13
C THR A 60 -4.90 5.89 11.79
N LEU A 61 -4.11 5.32 12.69
CA LEU A 61 -2.69 5.10 12.49
C LEU A 61 -2.46 3.94 11.53
N VAL A 62 -1.90 4.22 10.36
CA VAL A 62 -1.62 3.20 9.31
C VAL A 62 -0.14 2.84 9.23
N PHE A 63 0.75 3.66 9.80
CA PHE A 63 2.17 3.37 9.93
C PHE A 63 2.68 3.95 11.25
N ASN A 64 3.36 3.13 12.07
CA ASN A 64 3.67 3.50 13.44
C ASN A 64 5.18 3.52 13.72
N ARG A 65 5.70 4.70 14.07
CA ARG A 65 7.04 4.94 14.65
C ARG A 65 8.20 4.24 13.91
N GLY A 66 8.22 4.31 12.61
CA GLY A 66 9.34 3.82 11.81
C GLY A 66 10.58 4.71 11.99
N VAL A 67 11.73 4.11 12.21
CA VAL A 67 13.04 4.77 12.35
C VAL A 67 14.07 4.04 11.48
N GLY A 68 15.03 4.75 10.93
CA GLY A 68 16.04 4.17 10.06
C GLY A 68 15.47 3.70 8.71
N LEU A 69 14.42 4.35 8.24
CA LEU A 69 13.69 3.93 7.06
C LEU A 69 14.41 4.34 5.77
N THR A 70 14.52 3.41 4.85
CA THR A 70 14.88 3.68 3.44
C THR A 70 13.66 3.54 2.51
N ALA A 71 12.63 2.84 2.98
CA ALA A 71 11.35 2.66 2.31
C ALA A 71 10.28 2.25 3.32
N PHE A 72 9.00 2.43 2.97
CA PHE A 72 7.85 1.95 3.72
C PHE A 72 6.65 1.78 2.80
N SER A 73 5.61 1.09 3.29
CA SER A 73 4.39 0.82 2.54
C SER A 73 3.18 1.33 3.30
N LEU A 74 2.20 1.87 2.57
CA LEU A 74 0.92 2.32 3.12
C LEU A 74 -0.23 1.62 2.42
N PRO A 75 -1.29 1.26 3.17
CA PRO A 75 -2.53 0.79 2.55
C PRO A 75 -3.16 1.91 1.73
N ILE A 76 -3.88 1.54 0.67
CA ILE A 76 -4.59 2.46 -0.21
C ILE A 76 -6.07 2.11 -0.22
N SER A 77 -6.96 3.10 -0.20
CA SER A 77 -8.41 2.89 -0.17
C SER A 77 -8.94 2.45 -1.54
N TYR A 78 -9.79 1.44 -1.56
CA TYR A 78 -10.52 1.03 -2.78
C TYR A 78 -11.82 1.81 -2.99
N VAL A 79 -12.27 2.57 -1.99
CA VAL A 79 -13.53 3.34 -2.04
C VAL A 79 -13.27 4.75 -2.56
N ASN A 80 -12.26 5.43 -2.00
CA ASN A 80 -12.02 6.84 -2.27
C ASN A 80 -11.16 7.03 -3.52
N PRO A 81 -11.47 8.01 -4.38
CA PRO A 81 -10.63 8.39 -5.51
C PRO A 81 -9.41 9.22 -5.07
N CYS A 82 -9.44 9.75 -3.85
CA CYS A 82 -8.34 10.50 -3.24
C CYS A 82 -8.13 10.01 -1.80
N ASP A 83 -6.93 9.58 -1.49
CA ASP A 83 -6.51 9.25 -0.13
C ASP A 83 -5.76 10.43 0.49
N THR A 84 -6.09 10.73 1.75
CA THR A 84 -5.40 11.74 2.55
C THR A 84 -4.56 11.04 3.60
N PHE A 85 -3.27 11.37 3.67
CA PHE A 85 -2.37 10.91 4.70
C PHE A 85 -1.78 12.09 5.46
N TYR A 86 -1.67 11.95 6.77
CA TYR A 86 -0.94 12.87 7.64
C TYR A 86 0.38 12.21 8.04
N PHE A 87 1.45 12.65 7.43
CA PHE A 87 2.80 12.20 7.74
C PHE A 87 3.30 13.03 8.91
N GLY A 88 3.46 12.37 10.06
CA GLY A 88 4.02 12.99 11.25
C GLY A 88 5.47 12.58 11.40
N LEU A 89 6.35 13.57 11.45
CA LEU A 89 7.75 13.39 11.71
C LEU A 89 8.11 13.93 13.08
N LYS A 90 8.78 13.12 13.88
CA LYS A 90 9.35 13.54 15.15
C LYS A 90 10.88 13.51 15.02
N PRO A 91 11.54 14.69 15.01
CA PRO A 91 13.01 14.76 14.96
C PRO A 91 13.64 14.06 16.17
N GLN A 92 14.86 13.55 16.00
CA GLN A 92 15.62 12.99 17.11
C GLN A 92 15.95 14.07 18.14
N GLY A 93 15.94 13.69 19.41
CA GLY A 93 16.24 14.58 20.55
C GLY A 93 15.11 14.62 21.55
N ASP A 94 15.43 15.14 22.74
CA ASP A 94 14.47 15.33 23.81
C ASP A 94 13.60 16.58 23.54
N ASN A 95 12.31 16.49 23.86
CA ASN A 95 11.34 17.59 23.73
C ASN A 95 11.12 18.15 22.32
N THR A 96 11.34 17.33 21.28
CA THR A 96 11.02 17.73 19.90
C THR A 96 9.52 17.60 19.62
N GLU A 97 8.95 18.58 18.90
CA GLU A 97 7.56 18.57 18.47
C GLU A 97 7.38 17.76 17.18
N TRP A 98 6.18 17.23 16.98
CA TRP A 98 5.79 16.60 15.73
C TRP A 98 5.61 17.65 14.63
N ILE A 99 6.21 17.42 13.48
CA ILE A 99 5.98 18.19 12.25
C ILE A 99 5.07 17.35 11.36
N ILE A 100 4.01 17.93 10.83
CA ILE A 100 3.00 17.18 10.08
C ILE A 100 2.90 17.71 8.65
N ASP A 101 3.10 16.83 7.68
CA ASP A 101 2.76 17.08 6.28
C ASP A 101 1.48 16.34 5.92
N ARG A 102 0.60 17.03 5.20
CA ARG A 102 -0.55 16.42 4.55
C ARG A 102 -0.15 15.98 3.15
N VAL A 103 -0.39 14.71 2.83
CA VAL A 103 -0.15 14.13 1.51
C VAL A 103 -1.48 13.67 0.93
N LEU A 104 -1.79 14.14 -0.28
CA LEU A 104 -2.97 13.75 -1.05
C LEU A 104 -2.54 12.85 -2.19
N VAL A 105 -3.15 11.67 -2.31
CA VAL A 105 -2.88 10.71 -3.39
C VAL A 105 -4.16 10.51 -4.19
N ASN A 106 -4.23 11.11 -5.38
CA ASN A 106 -5.33 10.93 -6.31
C ASN A 106 -5.09 9.69 -7.17
N LYS A 107 -6.15 8.93 -7.42
CA LYS A 107 -6.08 7.66 -8.15
C LYS A 107 -7.41 7.26 -8.77
N THR A 108 -7.34 6.33 -9.70
CA THR A 108 -8.49 5.55 -10.18
C THR A 108 -8.48 4.18 -9.53
N ASN A 109 -9.68 3.64 -9.22
CA ASN A 109 -9.85 2.31 -8.64
C ASN A 109 -10.44 1.38 -9.69
N THR A 110 -9.78 0.28 -9.99
CA THR A 110 -10.23 -0.70 -11.00
C THR A 110 -10.49 -2.04 -10.31
N PRO A 111 -11.73 -2.54 -10.31
CA PRO A 111 -12.03 -3.84 -9.72
C PRO A 111 -11.35 -4.95 -10.52
N ARG A 112 -10.79 -5.93 -9.81
CA ARG A 112 -10.15 -7.12 -10.34
C ARG A 112 -10.88 -8.36 -9.85
N PHE A 113 -11.39 -9.14 -10.78
CA PHE A 113 -12.05 -10.41 -10.52
C PHE A 113 -11.08 -11.55 -10.84
N GLU A 114 -10.71 -12.33 -9.87
CA GLU A 114 -9.88 -13.52 -10.06
C GLU A 114 -10.75 -14.76 -10.31
N SER A 115 -11.82 -14.92 -9.54
CA SER A 115 -12.78 -16.01 -9.65
C SER A 115 -14.11 -15.59 -9.03
N VAL A 116 -15.18 -16.32 -9.35
CA VAL A 116 -16.52 -16.13 -8.74
C VAL A 116 -16.56 -16.42 -7.25
N ASP A 117 -15.63 -17.22 -6.75
CA ASP A 117 -15.53 -17.61 -5.34
C ASP A 117 -14.58 -16.70 -4.53
N CYS A 118 -13.86 -15.77 -5.21
CA CYS A 118 -12.92 -14.87 -4.57
C CYS A 118 -13.54 -13.49 -4.34
N GLN A 119 -13.12 -12.83 -3.26
CA GLN A 119 -13.47 -11.42 -3.06
C GLN A 119 -12.85 -10.57 -4.16
N VAL A 120 -13.58 -9.52 -4.56
CA VAL A 120 -13.08 -8.56 -5.55
C VAL A 120 -11.90 -7.82 -4.96
N ALA A 121 -10.76 -7.88 -5.63
CA ALA A 121 -9.61 -7.03 -5.35
C ALA A 121 -9.73 -5.72 -6.15
N TYR A 122 -8.98 -4.70 -5.73
CA TYR A 122 -8.91 -3.44 -6.46
C TYR A 122 -7.47 -3.11 -6.77
N PHE A 123 -7.19 -2.87 -8.04
CA PHE A 123 -5.95 -2.27 -8.50
C PHE A 123 -6.16 -0.77 -8.67
N HIS A 124 -5.08 -0.01 -8.60
CA HIS A 124 -5.17 1.44 -8.69
C HIS A 124 -4.18 1.98 -9.71
N THR A 125 -4.54 3.12 -10.30
CA THR A 125 -3.60 3.93 -11.08
C THR A 125 -3.52 5.31 -10.43
N ILE A 126 -2.36 5.64 -9.90
CA ILE A 126 -2.07 6.94 -9.27
C ILE A 126 -2.07 8.01 -10.37
N THR A 127 -2.83 9.07 -10.18
CA THR A 127 -2.95 10.17 -11.15
C THR A 127 -2.19 11.41 -10.72
N SER A 128 -2.15 11.72 -9.42
CA SER A 128 -1.34 12.80 -8.87
C SER A 128 -1.02 12.57 -7.40
N VAL A 129 0.00 13.27 -6.92
CA VAL A 129 0.35 13.33 -5.50
C VAL A 129 0.72 14.77 -5.14
N GLU A 130 0.26 15.23 -3.97
CA GLU A 130 0.51 16.58 -3.46
C GLU A 130 0.93 16.50 -2.00
N THR A 131 1.78 17.45 -1.56
CA THR A 131 2.21 17.56 -0.16
C THR A 131 2.16 19.01 0.31
N SER A 132 2.06 19.23 1.63
CA SER A 132 2.05 20.57 2.24
C SER A 132 3.45 21.16 2.44
N HIS A 133 4.52 20.42 2.17
CA HIS A 133 5.92 20.87 2.13
C HIS A 133 6.50 21.46 3.44
N PHE A 134 6.14 20.90 4.60
CA PHE A 134 6.75 21.29 5.88
C PHE A 134 8.09 20.59 6.12
N PHE A 135 8.17 19.28 5.88
CA PHE A 135 9.40 18.51 5.95
C PHE A 135 9.61 17.61 4.72
N ILE A 136 8.57 17.35 3.96
CA ILE A 136 8.67 16.68 2.67
C ILE A 136 8.91 17.75 1.61
N ASP A 137 10.10 17.74 1.01
CA ASP A 137 10.43 18.63 -0.10
C ASP A 137 9.58 18.30 -1.33
N SER A 138 9.59 17.03 -1.71
CA SER A 138 8.80 16.57 -2.85
C SER A 138 8.49 15.08 -2.78
N ILE A 139 7.37 14.70 -3.44
CA ILE A 139 7.01 13.32 -3.73
C ILE A 139 6.81 13.19 -5.23
N VAL A 140 7.49 12.23 -5.86
CA VAL A 140 7.41 12.00 -7.30
C VAL A 140 6.81 10.62 -7.55
N ILE A 141 5.85 10.54 -8.47
CA ILE A 141 5.30 9.27 -8.95
C ILE A 141 6.38 8.59 -9.80
N ASN A 142 6.88 7.45 -9.32
CA ASN A 142 7.85 6.63 -10.01
C ASN A 142 7.18 5.54 -10.85
N ASN A 143 6.14 4.92 -10.32
CA ASN A 143 5.27 3.98 -11.03
C ASN A 143 3.82 4.21 -10.61
N PRO A 144 2.90 4.53 -11.53
CA PRO A 144 1.51 4.83 -11.18
C PRO A 144 0.67 3.57 -10.89
N ASN A 145 1.09 2.39 -11.35
CA ASN A 145 0.27 1.18 -11.26
C ASN A 145 0.48 0.46 -9.93
N VAL A 146 -0.58 0.31 -9.16
CA VAL A 146 -0.63 -0.36 -7.86
C VAL A 146 -1.40 -1.66 -8.01
N ASP A 147 -0.71 -2.78 -7.85
CA ASP A 147 -1.21 -4.14 -7.97
C ASP A 147 -0.56 -5.04 -6.89
N TYR A 148 -0.52 -6.35 -7.10
CA TYR A 148 0.08 -7.30 -6.16
C TYR A 148 1.62 -7.29 -6.13
N ASP A 149 2.27 -6.52 -7.00
CA ASP A 149 3.74 -6.43 -7.01
C ASP A 149 4.25 -5.59 -5.84
N THR A 150 4.63 -6.26 -4.76
CA THR A 150 5.11 -5.65 -3.52
C THR A 150 6.50 -5.03 -3.62
N GLU A 151 7.27 -5.38 -4.66
CA GLU A 151 8.63 -4.86 -4.87
C GLU A 151 8.64 -3.52 -5.60
N ARG A 152 7.54 -3.20 -6.27
CA ARG A 152 7.41 -1.99 -7.07
C ARG A 152 7.41 -0.76 -6.19
N LYS A 153 8.30 0.20 -6.48
CA LYS A 153 8.34 1.51 -5.81
C LYS A 153 7.43 2.48 -6.56
N HIS A 154 6.32 2.86 -5.92
CA HIS A 154 5.30 3.75 -6.50
C HIS A 154 5.72 5.21 -6.39
N PHE A 155 6.30 5.58 -5.24
CA PHE A 155 6.73 6.95 -4.96
C PHE A 155 8.20 7.04 -4.60
N ARG A 156 8.84 8.14 -5.04
CA ARG A 156 10.11 8.63 -4.52
C ARG A 156 9.82 9.83 -3.63
N ILE A 157 10.27 9.77 -2.41
CA ILE A 157 10.14 10.84 -1.42
C ILE A 157 11.50 11.50 -1.21
N TYR A 158 11.49 12.82 -1.16
CA TYR A 158 12.65 13.66 -0.86
C TYR A 158 12.32 14.50 0.36
N PHE A 159 13.16 14.43 1.37
CA PHE A 159 13.00 15.25 2.57
C PHE A 159 13.81 16.52 2.46
N SER A 160 13.28 17.61 3.04
CA SER A 160 14.00 18.86 3.17
C SER A 160 15.30 18.67 3.95
N LYS A 161 16.38 19.31 3.54
CA LYS A 161 17.65 19.28 4.27
C LYS A 161 17.45 19.86 5.67
N ARG A 162 17.88 19.14 6.67
CA ARG A 162 17.90 19.53 8.07
C ARG A 162 19.31 19.67 8.56
#